data_09c43d52804df64ff1b7dde19cda2090
#
_entry.id   09c43d52804df64ff1b7dde19cda2090
#
_cell.length_a   1.000
_cell.length_b   1.000
_cell.length_c   1.000
_cell.angle_alpha   90.00
_cell.angle_beta   90.00
_cell.angle_gamma   90.00
#
_symmetry.space_group_name_H-M   'P 1'
#
loop_
_entity.id
_entity.type
_entity.pdbx_description
1 polymer ?
#
loop_
_entity_poly.entity_id
_entity_poly.type
_entity_poly.pdbx_seq_one_letter_code
_entity_poly.pdbx_strand_id
1 'polypeptide(L)'
;MSQKKKPFCCNECGNDEEFIWKTKHGKPTKILTVFQWVILRQLQVQCKKCGRKMYILRNLLGMEPMQRIPADTYRKLGLMGSLTTYRVAEKIVTMFGWAIDKMTVWKSVQKTAEELEFKLDPNEKPCGEADGTGIGINGIEKRGKELKVFVQYKKGGGIRVAGVAIGNYNGNWQGLFKNSLEVFKSFGRFLLITDGDTSIFDSLKGKVSVIFQRCLWHIPHQLKYVLWKDKDKVVRKSQEWLYVMSEVLEICAIRPLVDCEETIRAMVASKKERLNKVIEYCRDREYKASVEYLENAKGDMFTAINNRLHGKTTSRVERVFKTVNMRINVGKWSTAGGLNVTKVRLAYYYNGFDA
;
A
#
# COMPACT_ATOMS: atom_id res chain seq x y z
N MET A 1 -38.68 -7.48 10.50
CA MET A 1 -38.83 -6.17 11.22
C MET A 1 -37.47 -5.55 11.36
N SER A 2 -37.13 -4.52 10.55
CA SER A 2 -35.86 -3.80 10.69
C SER A 2 -35.93 -2.96 11.98
N GLN A 3 -35.03 -3.27 12.92
CA GLN A 3 -34.84 -2.41 14.08
C GLN A 3 -34.39 -1.03 13.57
N LYS A 4 -35.28 -0.04 13.66
CA LYS A 4 -34.91 1.37 13.46
C LYS A 4 -33.83 1.69 14.51
N LYS A 5 -32.55 1.84 14.08
CA LYS A 5 -31.51 2.34 14.97
C LYS A 5 -31.98 3.65 15.58
N LYS A 6 -32.14 3.69 16.90
CA LYS A 6 -32.46 4.92 17.60
C LYS A 6 -31.35 5.95 17.34
N PRO A 7 -31.69 7.20 17.07
CA PRO A 7 -30.70 8.19 16.59
C PRO A 7 -29.70 8.64 17.66
N PHE A 8 -29.86 8.18 18.90
CA PHE A 8 -29.04 8.65 20.01
C PHE A 8 -28.90 7.56 21.11
N CYS A 9 -27.66 7.32 21.53
CA CYS A 9 -27.35 6.43 22.65
C CYS A 9 -26.25 7.06 23.53
N CYS A 10 -26.14 6.58 24.76
CA CYS A 10 -25.10 7.00 25.68
C CYS A 10 -23.75 6.37 25.30
N ASN A 11 -22.73 7.17 25.03
CA ASN A 11 -21.39 6.71 24.65
C ASN A 11 -20.67 5.91 25.74
N GLU A 12 -21.12 6.00 26.99
CA GLU A 12 -20.49 5.31 28.13
C GLU A 12 -21.10 3.93 28.39
N CYS A 13 -22.42 3.86 28.45
CA CYS A 13 -23.13 2.64 28.87
C CYS A 13 -24.06 2.08 27.80
N GLY A 14 -24.13 2.66 26.61
CA GLY A 14 -24.98 2.21 25.51
C GLY A 14 -26.47 2.45 25.70
N ASN A 15 -26.89 3.06 26.83
CA ASN A 15 -28.31 3.34 27.08
C ASN A 15 -28.88 4.25 25.98
N ASP A 16 -30.03 3.86 25.42
CA ASP A 16 -30.69 4.57 24.31
C ASP A 16 -32.13 4.99 24.66
N GLU A 17 -32.61 4.71 25.90
CA GLU A 17 -33.99 4.87 26.27
C GLU A 17 -34.25 6.04 27.22
N GLU A 18 -33.44 6.18 28.28
CA GLU A 18 -33.75 7.09 29.37
C GLU A 18 -32.73 8.21 29.54
N PHE A 19 -33.17 9.44 29.23
CA PHE A 19 -32.36 10.66 29.37
C PHE A 19 -33.14 11.76 30.09
N ILE A 20 -32.41 12.50 30.93
CA ILE A 20 -32.93 13.76 31.53
C ILE A 20 -32.49 14.91 30.63
N TRP A 21 -33.44 15.60 30.08
CA TRP A 21 -33.19 16.79 29.26
C TRP A 21 -32.89 17.99 30.17
N LYS A 22 -31.79 18.67 29.92
CA LYS A 22 -31.44 19.87 30.66
C LYS A 22 -31.91 21.10 29.88
N THR A 23 -32.68 21.98 30.56
CA THR A 23 -33.18 23.21 29.95
C THR A 23 -32.11 24.25 29.67
N LYS A 24 -30.96 24.14 30.32
CA LYS A 24 -29.82 25.03 30.07
C LYS A 24 -29.05 24.57 28.81
N HIS A 25 -29.07 25.40 27.80
CA HIS A 25 -28.19 25.24 26.65
C HIS A 25 -26.72 25.43 27.08
N GLY A 26 -25.83 24.59 26.56
CA GLY A 26 -24.39 24.79 26.71
C GLY A 26 -23.93 26.11 26.06
N LYS A 27 -22.72 26.54 26.39
CA LYS A 27 -22.12 27.70 25.70
C LYS A 27 -22.13 27.47 24.19
N PRO A 28 -22.39 28.52 23.38
CA PRO A 28 -22.30 28.42 21.93
C PRO A 28 -20.95 27.84 21.52
N THR A 29 -20.94 26.83 20.69
CA THR A 29 -19.70 26.17 20.20
C THR A 29 -19.57 26.39 18.71
N LYS A 30 -18.42 26.86 18.29
CA LYS A 30 -18.07 27.01 16.88
C LYS A 30 -17.60 25.65 16.35
N ILE A 31 -18.27 25.13 15.33
CA ILE A 31 -17.98 23.82 14.71
C ILE A 31 -17.75 24.06 13.21
N LEU A 32 -16.70 23.46 12.66
CA LEU A 32 -16.44 23.45 11.22
C LEU A 32 -17.23 22.29 10.59
N THR A 33 -18.16 22.62 9.74
CA THR A 33 -18.87 21.64 8.90
C THR A 33 -18.20 21.55 7.53
N VAL A 34 -18.67 20.64 6.68
CA VAL A 34 -18.22 20.54 5.27
C VAL A 34 -18.56 21.77 4.42
N PHE A 35 -19.41 22.66 4.91
CA PHE A 35 -19.81 23.87 4.19
C PHE A 35 -19.17 25.13 4.76
N GLN A 36 -19.18 25.28 6.09
CA GLN A 36 -18.69 26.49 6.76
C GLN A 36 -18.55 26.32 8.27
N TRP A 37 -17.98 27.34 8.92
CA TRP A 37 -18.05 27.47 10.36
C TRP A 37 -19.46 27.84 10.80
N VAL A 38 -20.04 27.04 11.68
CA VAL A 38 -21.36 27.31 12.28
C VAL A 38 -21.23 27.45 13.80
N ILE A 39 -22.04 28.33 14.36
CA ILE A 39 -22.16 28.50 15.82
C ILE A 39 -23.41 27.78 16.27
N LEU A 40 -23.25 26.73 17.09
CA LEU A 40 -24.33 25.89 17.55
C LEU A 40 -24.53 26.02 19.05
N ARG A 41 -25.77 26.23 19.46
CA ARG A 41 -26.21 26.08 20.86
C ARG A 41 -26.67 24.65 21.03
N GLN A 42 -25.94 23.88 21.85
CA GLN A 42 -26.18 22.45 21.99
C GLN A 42 -27.07 22.17 23.21
N LEU A 43 -28.05 21.31 23.04
CA LEU A 43 -28.85 20.80 24.13
C LEU A 43 -28.05 19.76 24.92
N GLN A 44 -28.00 19.92 26.23
CA GLN A 44 -27.36 18.97 27.15
C GLN A 44 -28.40 17.95 27.65
N VAL A 45 -28.02 16.68 27.67
CA VAL A 45 -28.78 15.60 28.27
C VAL A 45 -27.93 14.85 29.29
N GLN A 46 -28.59 14.24 30.25
CA GLN A 46 -27.96 13.37 31.23
C GLN A 46 -28.52 11.96 31.11
N CYS A 47 -27.69 10.96 30.95
CA CYS A 47 -28.11 9.58 30.97
C CYS A 47 -28.62 9.19 32.37
N LYS A 48 -29.81 8.63 32.47
CA LYS A 48 -30.33 8.17 33.76
C LYS A 48 -29.57 6.96 34.28
N LYS A 49 -29.07 6.09 33.40
CA LYS A 49 -28.41 4.85 33.79
C LYS A 49 -27.03 5.09 34.43
N CYS A 50 -26.18 5.92 33.82
CA CYS A 50 -24.80 6.15 34.29
C CYS A 50 -24.52 7.59 34.78
N GLY A 51 -25.52 8.47 34.74
CA GLY A 51 -25.38 9.86 35.19
C GLY A 51 -24.59 10.78 34.26
N ARG A 52 -23.97 10.26 33.17
CA ARG A 52 -23.10 11.03 32.28
C ARG A 52 -23.89 12.14 31.58
N LYS A 53 -23.28 13.34 31.58
CA LYS A 53 -23.79 14.48 30.84
C LYS A 53 -23.17 14.51 29.47
N MET A 54 -23.96 14.74 28.43
CA MET A 54 -23.48 14.80 27.04
C MET A 54 -24.26 15.80 26.21
N TYR A 55 -23.71 16.19 25.09
CA TYR A 55 -24.36 17.09 24.13
C TYR A 55 -24.83 16.27 22.92
N ILE A 56 -26.14 16.29 22.65
CA ILE A 56 -26.77 15.44 21.60
C ILE A 56 -26.10 15.65 20.25
N LEU A 57 -25.97 16.89 19.81
CA LEU A 57 -25.44 17.18 18.49
C LEU A 57 -23.98 16.71 18.33
N ARG A 58 -23.14 16.84 19.36
CA ARG A 58 -21.79 16.30 19.33
C ARG A 58 -21.79 14.79 19.18
N ASN A 59 -22.67 14.12 19.91
CA ASN A 59 -22.81 12.68 19.84
C ASN A 59 -23.26 12.22 18.43
N LEU A 60 -24.27 12.88 17.88
CA LEU A 60 -24.75 12.60 16.52
C LEU A 60 -23.68 12.84 15.44
N LEU A 61 -22.80 13.81 15.63
CA LEU A 61 -21.70 14.11 14.74
C LEU A 61 -20.43 13.27 15.00
N GLY A 62 -20.49 12.32 15.93
CA GLY A 62 -19.35 11.49 16.32
C GLY A 62 -18.16 12.30 16.86
N MET A 63 -18.43 13.41 17.57
CA MET A 63 -17.40 14.34 18.02
C MET A 63 -16.97 14.06 19.46
N GLU A 64 -15.69 13.91 19.67
CA GLU A 64 -15.09 13.84 20.99
C GLU A 64 -15.24 15.15 21.79
N PRO A 65 -15.15 15.11 23.13
CA PRO A 65 -15.13 16.32 23.95
C PRO A 65 -14.07 17.30 23.45
N MET A 66 -14.42 18.59 23.42
CA MET A 66 -13.57 19.68 22.91
C MET A 66 -13.23 19.68 21.41
N GLN A 67 -13.58 18.66 20.68
CA GLN A 67 -13.40 18.61 19.22
C GLN A 67 -14.33 19.64 18.54
N ARG A 68 -13.80 20.33 17.51
CA ARG A 68 -14.55 21.36 16.74
C ARG A 68 -14.76 20.98 15.28
N ILE A 69 -14.20 19.85 14.85
CA ILE A 69 -14.26 19.35 13.48
C ILE A 69 -14.84 17.95 13.50
N PRO A 70 -16.01 17.68 12.90
CA PRO A 70 -16.58 16.35 12.79
C PRO A 70 -15.70 15.37 12.01
N ALA A 71 -15.89 14.07 12.21
CA ALA A 71 -15.10 13.02 11.57
C ALA A 71 -15.16 13.12 10.04
N ASP A 72 -16.34 13.35 9.47
CA ASP A 72 -16.54 13.51 8.03
C ASP A 72 -15.71 14.67 7.46
N THR A 73 -15.74 15.83 8.13
CA THR A 73 -14.92 16.99 7.74
C THR A 73 -13.41 16.71 7.86
N TYR A 74 -13.00 15.96 8.90
CA TYR A 74 -11.61 15.52 9.02
C TYR A 74 -11.18 14.64 7.86
N ARG A 75 -11.99 13.68 7.45
CA ARG A 75 -11.69 12.78 6.33
C ARG A 75 -11.53 13.56 5.03
N LYS A 76 -12.42 14.52 4.74
CA LYS A 76 -12.32 15.40 3.56
C LYS A 76 -11.05 16.25 3.57
N LEU A 77 -10.72 16.86 4.70
CA LEU A 77 -9.47 17.61 4.86
C LEU A 77 -8.24 16.70 4.76
N GLY A 78 -8.31 15.50 5.33
CA GLY A 78 -7.26 14.48 5.24
C GLY A 78 -7.02 14.06 3.79
N LEU A 79 -8.10 13.80 3.05
CA LEU A 79 -8.01 13.48 1.63
C LEU A 79 -7.36 14.63 0.85
N MET A 80 -7.83 15.88 1.02
CA MET A 80 -7.23 17.04 0.35
C MET A 80 -5.73 17.18 0.67
N GLY A 81 -5.33 17.00 1.93
CA GLY A 81 -3.93 17.03 2.34
C GLY A 81 -3.07 15.89 1.80
N SER A 82 -3.70 14.77 1.41
CA SER A 82 -3.03 13.65 0.75
C SER A 82 -2.89 13.85 -0.76
N LEU A 83 -3.81 14.62 -1.38
CA LEU A 83 -3.81 14.89 -2.82
C LEU A 83 -2.88 16.04 -3.21
N THR A 84 -2.69 17.01 -2.31
CA THR A 84 -1.85 18.17 -2.54
C THR A 84 -1.02 18.56 -1.31
N THR A 85 -0.20 19.62 -1.38
CA THR A 85 0.53 20.10 -0.20
C THR A 85 -0.42 20.70 0.84
N TYR A 86 -0.09 20.63 2.11
CA TYR A 86 -0.93 21.17 3.19
C TYR A 86 -1.22 22.67 3.03
N ARG A 87 -0.25 23.44 2.52
CA ARG A 87 -0.42 24.88 2.23
C ARG A 87 -1.36 25.12 1.06
N VAL A 88 -1.31 24.30 0.03
CA VAL A 88 -2.24 24.40 -1.11
C VAL A 88 -3.64 23.98 -0.68
N ALA A 89 -3.77 22.88 0.10
CA ALA A 89 -5.05 22.47 0.65
C ALA A 89 -5.68 23.57 1.53
N GLU A 90 -4.90 24.22 2.41
CA GLU A 90 -5.30 25.38 3.20
C GLU A 90 -5.87 26.51 2.29
N LYS A 91 -5.12 26.89 1.25
CA LYS A 91 -5.56 27.93 0.30
C LYS A 91 -6.87 27.56 -0.40
N ILE A 92 -6.97 26.31 -0.89
CA ILE A 92 -8.19 25.83 -1.56
C ILE A 92 -9.40 25.94 -0.63
N VAL A 93 -9.31 25.41 0.58
CA VAL A 93 -10.46 25.43 1.51
C VAL A 93 -10.78 26.85 2.00
N THR A 94 -9.77 27.73 2.08
CA THR A 94 -9.99 29.15 2.41
C THR A 94 -10.79 29.86 1.32
N MET A 95 -10.61 29.51 0.04
CA MET A 95 -11.43 30.03 -1.06
C MET A 95 -12.92 29.67 -0.93
N PHE A 96 -13.22 28.54 -0.25
CA PHE A 96 -14.58 28.12 0.09
C PHE A 96 -15.08 28.65 1.45
N GLY A 97 -14.36 29.60 2.05
CA GLY A 97 -14.75 30.23 3.32
C GLY A 97 -14.36 29.45 4.58
N TRP A 98 -13.54 28.42 4.45
CA TRP A 98 -13.06 27.65 5.61
C TRP A 98 -11.78 28.28 6.17
N ALA A 99 -11.91 29.08 7.19
CA ALA A 99 -10.75 29.65 7.90
C ALA A 99 -10.06 28.58 8.74
N ILE A 100 -9.20 27.79 8.13
CA ILE A 100 -8.36 26.77 8.77
C ILE A 100 -6.90 26.98 8.36
N ASP A 101 -5.98 26.47 9.16
CA ASP A 101 -4.56 26.51 8.88
C ASP A 101 -4.03 25.16 8.34
N LYS A 102 -2.83 25.19 7.77
CA LYS A 102 -2.14 23.99 7.26
C LYS A 102 -1.93 22.91 8.32
N MET A 103 -1.83 23.27 9.62
CA MET A 103 -1.65 22.30 10.71
C MET A 103 -2.95 21.53 10.96
N THR A 104 -4.11 22.17 10.77
CA THR A 104 -5.39 21.49 10.82
C THR A 104 -5.51 20.45 9.69
N VAL A 105 -5.08 20.80 8.48
CA VAL A 105 -5.01 19.83 7.35
C VAL A 105 -4.07 18.68 7.67
N TRP A 106 -2.86 18.97 8.18
CA TRP A 106 -1.90 17.96 8.58
C TRP A 106 -2.47 17.02 9.66
N LYS A 107 -3.06 17.56 10.74
CA LYS A 107 -3.70 16.76 11.80
C LYS A 107 -4.82 15.89 11.25
N SER A 108 -5.57 16.40 10.28
CA SER A 108 -6.64 15.65 9.61
C SER A 108 -6.10 14.45 8.83
N VAL A 109 -4.95 14.60 8.14
CA VAL A 109 -4.27 13.46 7.50
C VAL A 109 -3.86 12.41 8.52
N GLN A 110 -3.25 12.83 9.65
CA GLN A 110 -2.82 11.87 10.69
C GLN A 110 -4.02 11.09 11.22
N LYS A 111 -5.08 11.78 11.65
CA LYS A 111 -6.27 11.16 12.21
C LYS A 111 -6.99 10.25 11.20
N THR A 112 -7.14 10.69 9.96
CA THR A 112 -7.73 9.85 8.90
C THR A 112 -6.93 8.59 8.66
N ALA A 113 -5.60 8.68 8.65
CA ALA A 113 -4.71 7.53 8.42
C ALA A 113 -4.77 6.48 9.55
N GLU A 114 -5.08 6.88 10.79
CA GLU A 114 -5.28 5.98 11.94
C GLU A 114 -6.52 5.11 11.79
N GLU A 115 -7.56 5.61 11.11
CA GLU A 115 -8.80 4.89 10.84
C GLU A 115 -8.68 3.86 9.70
N LEU A 116 -7.60 3.94 8.89
CA LEU A 116 -7.43 3.13 7.70
C LEU A 116 -6.67 1.83 8.00
N GLU A 117 -7.31 0.72 7.69
CA GLU A 117 -6.71 -0.61 7.77
C GLU A 117 -6.41 -1.15 6.36
N PHE A 118 -5.20 -1.71 6.19
CA PHE A 118 -4.77 -2.38 4.97
C PHE A 118 -4.57 -3.86 5.27
N LYS A 119 -5.35 -4.70 4.60
CA LYS A 119 -5.28 -6.17 4.71
C LYS A 119 -5.80 -6.83 3.44
N LEU A 120 -5.46 -8.09 3.25
CA LEU A 120 -6.04 -8.94 2.21
C LEU A 120 -7.55 -9.07 2.39
N ASP A 121 -8.24 -9.29 1.29
CA ASP A 121 -9.64 -9.65 1.27
C ASP A 121 -9.79 -11.11 0.82
N PRO A 122 -10.35 -11.99 1.65
CA PRO A 122 -10.49 -13.41 1.32
C PRO A 122 -11.41 -13.66 0.11
N ASN A 123 -12.25 -12.69 -0.25
CA ASN A 123 -13.15 -12.79 -1.39
C ASN A 123 -12.50 -12.41 -2.73
N GLU A 124 -11.28 -11.87 -2.71
CA GLU A 124 -10.54 -11.45 -3.91
C GLU A 124 -9.57 -12.55 -4.39
N LYS A 125 -8.82 -12.28 -5.47
CA LYS A 125 -7.90 -13.27 -6.03
C LYS A 125 -6.74 -13.60 -5.07
N PRO A 126 -6.33 -14.88 -4.97
CA PRO A 126 -5.17 -15.30 -4.19
C PRO A 126 -3.85 -14.97 -4.93
N CYS A 127 -3.72 -13.74 -5.36
CA CYS A 127 -2.56 -13.27 -6.12
C CYS A 127 -2.31 -11.79 -5.83
N GLY A 128 -1.04 -11.42 -5.72
CA GLY A 128 -0.64 -10.04 -5.46
C GLY A 128 0.81 -9.75 -5.83
N GLU A 129 1.19 -8.49 -5.66
CA GLU A 129 2.53 -7.99 -5.90
C GLU A 129 3.03 -7.27 -4.66
N ALA A 130 4.30 -7.47 -4.31
CA ALA A 130 4.98 -6.71 -3.26
C ALA A 130 6.30 -6.15 -3.81
N ASP A 131 6.53 -4.87 -3.53
CA ASP A 131 7.71 -4.17 -4.00
C ASP A 131 7.97 -2.94 -3.13
N GLY A 132 9.19 -2.38 -3.21
CA GLY A 132 9.61 -1.22 -2.47
C GLY A 132 10.14 -0.11 -3.37
N THR A 133 10.00 1.13 -2.91
CA THR A 133 10.60 2.30 -3.58
C THR A 133 11.23 3.24 -2.57
N GLY A 134 12.35 3.86 -2.95
CA GLY A 134 13.03 4.82 -2.10
C GLY A 134 12.13 6.00 -1.72
N ILE A 135 12.18 6.42 -0.47
CA ILE A 135 11.45 7.60 0.04
C ILE A 135 12.40 8.56 0.76
N GLY A 136 12.26 9.86 0.45
CA GLY A 136 13.01 10.93 1.12
C GLY A 136 12.46 11.21 2.51
N ILE A 137 13.13 10.70 3.54
CA ILE A 137 12.81 10.96 4.95
C ILE A 137 13.79 12.00 5.53
N ASN A 138 13.25 12.95 6.31
CA ASN A 138 14.06 13.89 7.09
C ASN A 138 14.72 13.17 8.27
N GLY A 139 15.94 13.59 8.59
CA GLY A 139 16.66 13.12 9.76
C GLY A 139 17.98 12.44 9.44
N ILE A 140 18.54 11.76 10.40
CA ILE A 140 19.93 11.27 10.48
C ILE A 140 20.24 10.25 9.35
N GLU A 141 19.26 9.55 8.83
CA GLU A 141 19.47 8.53 7.82
C GLU A 141 18.93 8.95 6.44
N LYS A 142 19.74 9.70 5.69
CA LYS A 142 19.43 10.02 4.27
C LYS A 142 19.45 8.81 3.34
N ARG A 143 19.93 7.66 3.80
CA ARG A 143 20.04 6.41 3.02
C ARG A 143 19.25 5.31 3.68
N GLY A 144 18.56 4.52 2.87
CA GLY A 144 18.03 3.24 3.31
C GLY A 144 16.60 3.22 3.81
N LYS A 145 15.81 4.27 3.61
CA LYS A 145 14.36 4.20 3.86
C LYS A 145 13.61 3.91 2.57
N GLU A 146 12.70 2.98 2.68
CA GLU A 146 11.91 2.45 1.58
C GLU A 146 10.44 2.45 1.96
N LEU A 147 9.61 2.92 1.05
CA LEU A 147 8.18 2.72 1.10
C LEU A 147 7.87 1.37 0.47
N LYS A 148 7.30 0.48 1.27
CA LYS A 148 6.91 -0.88 0.88
C LYS A 148 5.41 -0.93 0.68
N VAL A 149 4.99 -1.52 -0.43
CA VAL A 149 3.58 -1.66 -0.78
C VAL A 149 3.30 -3.11 -1.16
N PHE A 150 2.19 -3.62 -0.65
CA PHE A 150 1.63 -4.90 -1.03
C PHE A 150 0.24 -4.69 -1.63
N VAL A 151 0.01 -5.22 -2.83
CA VAL A 151 -1.27 -5.13 -3.52
C VAL A 151 -1.84 -6.52 -3.79
N GLN A 152 -3.16 -6.64 -3.74
CA GLN A 152 -3.92 -7.83 -4.10
C GLN A 152 -4.72 -7.58 -5.37
N TYR A 153 -4.82 -8.58 -6.24
CA TYR A 153 -5.62 -8.51 -7.45
C TYR A 153 -7.10 -8.71 -7.14
N LYS A 154 -7.96 -7.87 -7.72
CA LYS A 154 -9.41 -7.99 -7.60
C LYS A 154 -9.98 -8.99 -8.63
N LYS A 155 -11.05 -9.71 -8.28
CA LYS A 155 -11.79 -10.60 -9.20
C LYS A 155 -12.36 -9.85 -10.39
N GLY A 156 -12.91 -8.66 -10.14
CA GLY A 156 -13.46 -7.78 -11.18
C GLY A 156 -12.41 -6.97 -11.97
N GLY A 157 -11.12 -7.27 -11.80
CA GLY A 157 -10.02 -6.50 -12.40
C GLY A 157 -9.52 -5.38 -11.48
N GLY A 158 -8.34 -4.83 -11.80
CA GLY A 158 -7.69 -3.85 -10.95
C GLY A 158 -7.00 -4.47 -9.72
N ILE A 159 -6.71 -3.62 -8.74
CA ILE A 159 -6.02 -3.98 -7.50
C ILE A 159 -6.65 -3.30 -6.29
N ARG A 160 -6.36 -3.83 -5.11
CA ARG A 160 -6.47 -3.13 -3.83
C ARG A 160 -5.10 -3.11 -3.14
N VAL A 161 -4.85 -2.12 -2.33
CA VAL A 161 -3.66 -2.08 -1.49
C VAL A 161 -3.96 -2.84 -0.21
N ALA A 162 -3.20 -3.89 0.05
CA ALA A 162 -3.35 -4.77 1.22
C ALA A 162 -2.29 -4.54 2.29
N GLY A 163 -1.26 -3.75 2.00
CA GLY A 163 -0.23 -3.38 2.98
C GLY A 163 0.54 -2.15 2.55
N VAL A 164 0.91 -1.31 3.52
CA VAL A 164 1.77 -0.14 3.34
C VAL A 164 2.66 0.01 4.57
N ALA A 165 3.96 0.12 4.36
CA ALA A 165 4.93 0.32 5.43
C ALA A 165 6.10 1.18 4.96
N ILE A 166 6.78 1.86 5.90
CA ILE A 166 8.08 2.48 5.65
C ILE A 166 9.10 1.78 6.54
N GLY A 167 10.19 1.33 5.96
CA GLY A 167 11.24 0.62 6.65
C GLY A 167 12.61 0.81 6.01
N ASN A 168 13.61 0.10 6.51
CA ASN A 168 14.92 0.04 5.90
C ASN A 168 14.89 -0.83 4.64
N TYR A 169 15.85 -0.65 3.74
CA TYR A 169 16.14 -1.63 2.69
C TYR A 169 16.41 -2.99 3.35
N ASN A 170 15.97 -4.06 2.72
CA ASN A 170 16.15 -5.44 3.21
C ASN A 170 15.60 -5.70 4.62
N GLY A 171 14.49 -5.04 5.00
CA GLY A 171 13.86 -5.27 6.30
C GLY A 171 12.43 -4.79 6.41
N ASN A 172 11.75 -5.10 7.53
CA ASN A 172 10.38 -4.68 7.85
C ASN A 172 9.25 -5.21 6.96
N TRP A 173 9.48 -6.22 6.13
CA TRP A 173 8.42 -6.88 5.38
C TRP A 173 7.40 -7.57 6.28
N GLN A 174 7.82 -8.05 7.44
CA GLN A 174 6.89 -8.67 8.41
C GLN A 174 5.77 -7.72 8.82
N GLY A 175 6.10 -6.44 9.08
CA GLY A 175 5.11 -5.41 9.42
C GLY A 175 4.09 -5.18 8.31
N LEU A 176 4.54 -5.27 7.04
CA LEU A 176 3.68 -5.11 5.87
C LEU A 176 2.59 -6.19 5.77
N PHE A 177 2.93 -7.44 6.09
CA PHE A 177 2.04 -8.59 5.96
C PHE A 177 1.26 -8.92 7.24
N LYS A 178 1.58 -8.29 8.39
CA LYS A 178 1.04 -8.62 9.70
C LYS A 178 -0.48 -8.76 9.72
N ASN A 179 -1.19 -7.79 9.18
CA ASN A 179 -2.66 -7.76 9.18
C ASN A 179 -3.29 -8.73 8.16
N SER A 180 -2.47 -9.32 7.30
CA SER A 180 -2.90 -10.23 6.24
C SER A 180 -2.62 -11.71 6.53
N LEU A 181 -1.86 -12.05 7.59
CA LEU A 181 -1.39 -13.41 7.82
C LEU A 181 -2.52 -14.43 7.93
N GLU A 182 -3.60 -14.11 8.64
CA GLU A 182 -4.73 -15.03 8.78
C GLU A 182 -5.48 -15.22 7.45
N VAL A 183 -5.59 -14.14 6.66
CA VAL A 183 -6.23 -14.21 5.34
C VAL A 183 -5.36 -14.99 4.34
N PHE A 184 -4.04 -14.88 4.42
CA PHE A 184 -3.16 -15.75 3.62
C PHE A 184 -3.44 -17.23 3.85
N LYS A 185 -3.63 -17.64 5.12
CA LYS A 185 -3.92 -19.03 5.47
C LYS A 185 -5.24 -19.54 4.86
N SER A 186 -6.25 -18.66 4.74
CA SER A 186 -7.55 -19.03 4.16
C SER A 186 -7.51 -19.32 2.66
N PHE A 187 -6.50 -18.82 1.93
CA PHE A 187 -6.38 -19.08 0.50
C PHE A 187 -5.79 -20.46 0.14
N GLY A 188 -5.21 -21.19 1.09
CA GLY A 188 -4.50 -22.41 0.82
C GLY A 188 -3.20 -22.21 0.03
N ARG A 189 -3.26 -21.48 -1.12
CA ARG A 189 -2.09 -21.07 -1.93
C ARG A 189 -2.25 -19.63 -2.38
N PHE A 190 -1.20 -18.85 -2.28
CA PHE A 190 -1.19 -17.44 -2.73
C PHE A 190 0.02 -17.20 -3.64
N LEU A 191 -0.21 -16.64 -4.83
CA LEU A 191 0.87 -16.21 -5.72
C LEU A 191 1.35 -14.82 -5.34
N LEU A 192 2.60 -14.70 -4.92
CA LEU A 192 3.23 -13.42 -4.64
C LEU A 192 4.33 -13.11 -5.65
N ILE A 193 4.16 -12.00 -6.37
CA ILE A 193 5.11 -11.52 -7.36
C ILE A 193 5.99 -10.46 -6.70
N THR A 194 7.32 -10.64 -6.78
CA THR A 194 8.32 -9.74 -6.19
C THR A 194 9.47 -9.49 -7.16
N ASP A 195 10.33 -8.55 -6.85
CA ASP A 195 11.59 -8.31 -7.59
C ASP A 195 12.66 -9.39 -7.34
N GLY A 196 12.41 -10.29 -6.37
CA GLY A 196 13.34 -11.34 -5.95
C GLY A 196 14.10 -11.00 -4.67
N ASP A 197 13.68 -9.99 -3.91
CA ASP A 197 14.21 -9.72 -2.57
C ASP A 197 13.91 -10.90 -1.64
N THR A 198 14.95 -11.59 -1.20
CA THR A 198 14.85 -12.75 -0.32
C THR A 198 14.24 -12.42 1.04
N SER A 199 14.36 -11.19 1.51
CA SER A 199 13.78 -10.75 2.78
C SER A 199 12.24 -10.75 2.77
N ILE A 200 11.61 -10.63 1.60
CA ILE A 200 10.16 -10.83 1.44
C ILE A 200 9.80 -12.30 1.71
N PHE A 201 10.56 -13.21 1.09
CA PHE A 201 10.38 -14.64 1.28
C PHE A 201 10.55 -15.03 2.76
N ASP A 202 11.63 -14.60 3.39
CA ASP A 202 11.94 -14.89 4.79
C ASP A 202 10.86 -14.38 5.76
N SER A 203 10.23 -13.26 5.43
CA SER A 203 9.14 -12.67 6.25
C SER A 203 7.89 -13.56 6.31
N LEU A 204 7.66 -14.40 5.30
CA LEU A 204 6.48 -15.27 5.15
C LEU A 204 6.79 -16.75 5.35
N LYS A 205 8.06 -17.14 5.29
CA LYS A 205 8.51 -18.54 5.41
C LYS A 205 8.00 -19.20 6.69
N GLY A 206 7.41 -20.37 6.56
CA GLY A 206 6.87 -21.15 7.68
C GLY A 206 5.57 -20.63 8.29
N LYS A 207 5.07 -19.46 7.84
CA LYS A 207 3.84 -18.84 8.35
C LYS A 207 2.63 -19.08 7.45
N VAL A 208 2.85 -19.07 6.13
CA VAL A 208 1.80 -19.15 5.11
C VAL A 208 2.28 -19.92 3.89
N SER A 209 1.34 -20.51 3.13
CA SER A 209 1.64 -21.19 1.86
C SER A 209 1.65 -20.17 0.72
N VAL A 210 2.84 -19.64 0.42
CA VAL A 210 3.04 -18.66 -0.67
C VAL A 210 3.88 -19.28 -1.77
N ILE A 211 3.45 -19.04 -3.02
CA ILE A 211 4.20 -19.37 -4.23
C ILE A 211 4.83 -18.08 -4.71
N PHE A 212 6.15 -18.06 -4.81
CA PHE A 212 6.87 -16.88 -5.29
C PHE A 212 7.06 -16.91 -6.79
N GLN A 213 6.85 -15.78 -7.42
CA GLN A 213 7.19 -15.47 -8.81
C GLN A 213 8.12 -14.28 -8.83
N ARG A 214 9.31 -14.46 -9.37
CA ARG A 214 10.19 -13.33 -9.64
C ARG A 214 9.67 -12.51 -10.81
N CYS A 215 9.64 -11.20 -10.66
CA CYS A 215 9.20 -10.28 -11.69
C CYS A 215 10.09 -10.37 -12.93
N LEU A 216 9.51 -10.81 -14.05
CA LEU A 216 10.25 -10.98 -15.30
C LEU A 216 10.77 -9.66 -15.87
N TRP A 217 10.19 -8.53 -15.51
CA TRP A 217 10.68 -7.21 -15.91
C TRP A 217 11.94 -6.81 -15.12
N HIS A 218 11.99 -7.13 -13.83
CA HIS A 218 13.13 -6.79 -12.98
C HIS A 218 14.38 -7.61 -13.31
N ILE A 219 14.25 -8.84 -13.81
CA ILE A 219 15.42 -9.69 -14.10
C ILE A 219 16.40 -9.00 -15.06
N PRO A 220 16.04 -8.62 -16.29
CA PRO A 220 16.99 -7.94 -17.17
C PRO A 220 17.34 -6.54 -16.67
N HIS A 221 16.41 -5.88 -15.94
CA HIS A 221 16.68 -4.55 -15.39
C HIS A 221 17.76 -4.57 -14.31
N GLN A 222 17.78 -5.57 -13.45
CA GLN A 222 18.80 -5.74 -12.42
C GLN A 222 20.09 -6.34 -12.99
N LEU A 223 19.99 -7.26 -13.96
CA LEU A 223 21.14 -7.92 -14.58
C LEU A 223 22.15 -6.91 -15.14
N LYS A 224 21.72 -5.79 -15.70
CA LYS A 224 22.63 -4.72 -16.18
C LYS A 224 23.53 -4.17 -15.07
N TYR A 225 23.05 -4.14 -13.80
CA TYR A 225 23.84 -3.70 -12.65
C TYR A 225 24.71 -4.83 -12.12
N VAL A 226 24.23 -6.08 -12.24
CA VAL A 226 25.00 -7.26 -11.84
C VAL A 226 26.17 -7.46 -12.79
N LEU A 227 25.96 -7.33 -14.10
CA LEU A 227 27.03 -7.34 -15.11
C LEU A 227 28.07 -6.23 -14.85
N TRP A 228 27.64 -5.09 -14.28
CA TRP A 228 28.59 -4.04 -13.89
C TRP A 228 29.48 -4.47 -12.71
N LYS A 229 29.06 -5.39 -11.83
CA LYS A 229 29.92 -5.99 -10.80
C LYS A 229 30.99 -6.88 -11.40
N ASP A 230 30.73 -7.48 -12.58
CA ASP A 230 31.67 -8.24 -13.38
C ASP A 230 32.46 -7.35 -14.36
N LYS A 231 32.59 -6.02 -14.10
CA LYS A 231 33.13 -4.99 -15.00
C LYS A 231 34.55 -5.27 -15.50
N ASP A 232 35.34 -5.98 -14.71
CA ASP A 232 36.72 -6.35 -15.08
C ASP A 232 36.75 -7.44 -16.17
N LYS A 233 35.60 -8.11 -16.39
CA LYS A 233 35.42 -9.18 -17.37
C LYS A 233 34.48 -8.80 -18.52
N VAL A 234 33.54 -7.86 -18.26
CA VAL A 234 32.53 -7.45 -19.23
C VAL A 234 32.45 -5.93 -19.36
N VAL A 235 32.66 -5.42 -20.55
CA VAL A 235 32.51 -4.01 -20.87
C VAL A 235 31.07 -3.71 -21.27
N ARG A 236 30.47 -2.65 -20.69
CA ARG A 236 29.11 -2.24 -21.01
C ARG A 236 28.96 -1.95 -22.51
N LYS A 237 27.90 -2.51 -23.11
CA LYS A 237 27.60 -2.47 -24.55
C LYS A 237 28.63 -3.18 -25.46
N SER A 238 29.54 -3.99 -24.90
CA SER A 238 30.32 -4.93 -25.69
C SER A 238 29.42 -6.00 -26.32
N GLN A 239 29.95 -6.76 -27.24
CA GLN A 239 29.19 -7.87 -27.85
C GLN A 239 28.75 -8.90 -26.82
N GLU A 240 29.62 -9.21 -25.86
CA GLU A 240 29.30 -10.13 -24.74
C GLU A 240 28.17 -9.60 -23.89
N TRP A 241 28.22 -8.32 -23.53
CA TRP A 241 27.16 -7.66 -22.77
C TRP A 241 25.84 -7.68 -23.53
N LEU A 242 25.86 -7.34 -24.82
CA LEU A 242 24.68 -7.35 -25.69
C LEU A 242 24.11 -8.76 -25.83
N TYR A 243 24.95 -9.78 -25.97
CA TYR A 243 24.51 -11.17 -26.04
C TYR A 243 23.76 -11.57 -24.78
N VAL A 244 24.36 -11.42 -23.60
CA VAL A 244 23.76 -11.80 -22.33
C VAL A 244 22.44 -11.04 -22.11
N MET A 245 22.41 -9.74 -22.36
CA MET A 245 21.22 -8.91 -22.17
C MET A 245 20.10 -9.27 -23.15
N SER A 246 20.40 -9.50 -24.43
CA SER A 246 19.40 -9.85 -25.43
C SER A 246 18.77 -11.21 -25.18
N GLU A 247 19.58 -12.21 -24.80
CA GLU A 247 19.09 -13.54 -24.46
C GLU A 247 18.18 -13.51 -23.23
N VAL A 248 18.58 -12.81 -22.18
CA VAL A 248 17.75 -12.72 -20.97
C VAL A 248 16.47 -11.92 -21.21
N LEU A 249 16.51 -10.86 -22.02
CA LEU A 249 15.29 -10.13 -22.43
C LEU A 249 14.33 -11.05 -23.19
N GLU A 250 14.83 -11.83 -24.14
CA GLU A 250 14.04 -12.78 -24.95
C GLU A 250 13.45 -13.91 -24.05
N ILE A 251 14.21 -14.41 -23.08
CA ILE A 251 13.72 -15.39 -22.11
C ILE A 251 12.60 -14.81 -21.28
N CYS A 252 12.75 -13.58 -20.77
CA CYS A 252 11.74 -12.92 -19.93
C CYS A 252 10.51 -12.45 -20.71
N ALA A 253 10.59 -12.31 -22.03
CA ALA A 253 9.48 -11.96 -22.90
C ALA A 253 8.47 -13.12 -23.13
N ILE A 254 8.57 -14.20 -22.36
CA ILE A 254 7.72 -15.39 -22.49
C ILE A 254 6.24 -15.04 -22.38
N ARG A 255 5.44 -15.39 -23.41
CA ARG A 255 3.99 -15.20 -23.48
C ARG A 255 3.34 -16.42 -24.08
N PRO A 256 2.64 -17.23 -23.28
CA PRO A 256 1.82 -18.32 -23.83
C PRO A 256 0.73 -17.75 -24.77
N LEU A 257 0.69 -18.24 -26.00
CA LEU A 257 -0.34 -17.85 -26.98
C LEU A 257 -1.59 -18.71 -26.84
N VAL A 258 -1.45 -19.92 -26.28
CA VAL A 258 -2.52 -20.88 -26.07
C VAL A 258 -2.45 -21.42 -24.65
N ASP A 259 -3.61 -21.72 -24.06
CA ASP A 259 -3.70 -22.31 -22.72
C ASP A 259 -3.71 -23.85 -22.83
N CYS A 260 -2.67 -24.42 -23.45
CA CYS A 260 -2.42 -25.85 -23.52
C CYS A 260 -1.21 -26.19 -22.64
N GLU A 261 -1.40 -27.15 -21.74
CA GLU A 261 -0.38 -27.53 -20.75
C GLU A 261 0.91 -28.01 -21.38
N GLU A 262 0.81 -28.86 -22.41
CA GLU A 262 1.98 -29.39 -23.11
C GLU A 262 2.76 -28.27 -23.80
N THR A 263 2.08 -27.37 -24.47
CA THR A 263 2.68 -26.22 -25.15
C THR A 263 3.37 -25.29 -24.13
N ILE A 264 2.73 -25.03 -22.99
CA ILE A 264 3.32 -24.22 -21.91
C ILE A 264 4.56 -24.91 -21.34
N ARG A 265 4.50 -26.21 -21.05
CA ARG A 265 5.64 -26.99 -20.57
C ARG A 265 6.80 -26.97 -21.54
N ALA A 266 6.54 -27.24 -22.83
CA ALA A 266 7.56 -27.21 -23.86
C ALA A 266 8.21 -25.82 -24.00
N MET A 267 7.40 -24.76 -23.98
CA MET A 267 7.91 -23.39 -24.06
C MET A 267 8.76 -23.04 -22.84
N VAL A 268 8.34 -23.39 -21.63
CA VAL A 268 9.13 -23.15 -20.40
C VAL A 268 10.42 -23.97 -20.44
N ALA A 269 10.36 -25.22 -20.89
CA ALA A 269 11.56 -26.07 -21.02
C ALA A 269 12.59 -25.44 -21.99
N SER A 270 12.13 -24.97 -23.15
CA SER A 270 12.98 -24.29 -24.13
C SER A 270 13.63 -23.00 -23.54
N LYS A 271 12.84 -22.19 -22.82
CA LYS A 271 13.38 -20.98 -22.18
C LYS A 271 14.38 -21.29 -21.06
N LYS A 272 14.14 -22.37 -20.28
CA LYS A 272 15.09 -22.84 -19.28
C LYS A 272 16.39 -23.34 -19.89
N GLU A 273 16.32 -24.04 -21.01
CA GLU A 273 17.51 -24.49 -21.73
C GLU A 273 18.33 -23.29 -22.25
N ARG A 274 17.67 -22.30 -22.84
CA ARG A 274 18.33 -21.04 -23.25
C ARG A 274 18.98 -20.34 -22.05
N LEU A 275 18.29 -20.25 -20.93
CA LEU A 275 18.85 -19.65 -19.71
C LEU A 275 20.10 -20.41 -19.24
N ASN A 276 20.08 -21.74 -19.27
CA ASN A 276 21.26 -22.56 -18.93
C ASN A 276 22.46 -22.22 -19.84
N LYS A 277 22.21 -22.10 -21.15
CA LYS A 277 23.27 -21.70 -22.11
C LYS A 277 23.86 -20.32 -21.79
N VAL A 278 23.02 -19.37 -21.39
CA VAL A 278 23.50 -18.03 -20.96
C VAL A 278 24.30 -18.13 -19.66
N ILE A 279 23.85 -18.94 -18.70
CA ILE A 279 24.58 -19.14 -17.45
C ILE A 279 25.95 -19.80 -17.71
N GLU A 280 26.01 -20.84 -18.55
CA GLU A 280 27.28 -21.47 -18.96
C GLU A 280 28.19 -20.49 -19.66
N TYR A 281 27.65 -19.71 -20.59
CA TYR A 281 28.41 -18.65 -21.27
C TYR A 281 29.02 -17.65 -20.27
N CYS A 282 28.26 -17.24 -19.25
CA CYS A 282 28.77 -16.38 -18.18
C CYS A 282 29.81 -17.08 -17.31
N ARG A 283 29.64 -18.40 -17.06
CA ARG A 283 30.58 -19.22 -16.25
C ARG A 283 31.92 -19.37 -16.93
N ASP A 284 31.92 -19.66 -18.22
CA ASP A 284 33.15 -19.81 -19.03
C ASP A 284 33.97 -18.53 -19.09
N ARG A 285 33.30 -17.38 -18.89
CA ARG A 285 33.93 -16.02 -18.86
C ARG A 285 34.16 -15.49 -17.46
N GLU A 286 33.92 -16.33 -16.42
CA GLU A 286 34.11 -15.97 -15.02
C GLU A 286 33.25 -14.75 -14.58
N TYR A 287 32.05 -14.55 -15.17
CA TYR A 287 31.09 -13.53 -14.73
C TYR A 287 30.34 -14.01 -13.48
N LYS A 288 31.05 -14.05 -12.35
CA LYS A 288 30.60 -14.70 -11.11
C LYS A 288 29.30 -14.12 -10.57
N ALA A 289 29.19 -12.80 -10.52
CA ALA A 289 27.98 -12.14 -10.00
C ALA A 289 26.76 -12.41 -10.90
N SER A 290 26.95 -12.44 -12.23
CA SER A 290 25.89 -12.73 -13.19
C SER A 290 25.43 -14.18 -13.12
N VAL A 291 26.36 -15.13 -12.96
CA VAL A 291 26.03 -16.56 -12.76
C VAL A 291 25.18 -16.74 -11.50
N GLU A 292 25.63 -16.22 -10.36
CA GLU A 292 24.90 -16.31 -9.09
C GLU A 292 23.49 -15.71 -9.20
N TYR A 293 23.37 -14.54 -9.81
CA TYR A 293 22.10 -13.86 -10.01
C TYR A 293 21.12 -14.68 -10.88
N LEU A 294 21.58 -15.18 -12.03
CA LEU A 294 20.75 -15.94 -12.96
C LEU A 294 20.36 -17.31 -12.42
N GLU A 295 21.26 -18.01 -11.71
CA GLU A 295 20.94 -19.26 -11.02
C GLU A 295 19.85 -19.05 -9.96
N ASN A 296 19.95 -18.00 -9.15
CA ASN A 296 18.93 -17.64 -8.19
C ASN A 296 17.59 -17.29 -8.85
N ALA A 297 17.60 -16.58 -9.98
CA ALA A 297 16.38 -16.23 -10.71
C ALA A 297 15.69 -17.42 -11.36
N LYS A 298 16.46 -18.41 -11.81
CA LYS A 298 15.97 -19.64 -12.47
C LYS A 298 14.96 -20.42 -11.63
N GLY A 299 15.07 -20.35 -10.30
CA GLY A 299 14.23 -21.09 -9.36
C GLY A 299 12.78 -20.65 -9.38
N ASP A 300 12.52 -19.34 -9.54
CA ASP A 300 11.20 -18.74 -9.32
C ASP A 300 10.64 -17.91 -10.49
N MET A 301 11.42 -17.69 -11.56
CA MET A 301 11.00 -16.82 -12.67
C MET A 301 9.89 -17.38 -13.58
N PHE A 302 9.68 -18.69 -13.59
CA PHE A 302 8.64 -19.34 -14.41
C PHE A 302 7.48 -19.91 -13.57
N THR A 303 7.43 -19.61 -12.29
CA THR A 303 6.49 -20.22 -11.36
C THR A 303 5.03 -19.95 -11.72
N ALA A 304 4.69 -18.70 -12.03
CA ALA A 304 3.33 -18.32 -12.42
C ALA A 304 2.91 -19.02 -13.71
N ILE A 305 3.80 -19.10 -14.70
CA ILE A 305 3.53 -19.71 -16.00
C ILE A 305 3.31 -21.22 -15.83
N ASN A 306 4.19 -21.90 -15.10
CA ASN A 306 4.08 -23.34 -14.83
C ASN A 306 2.80 -23.72 -14.07
N ASN A 307 2.30 -22.81 -13.24
CA ASN A 307 1.06 -23.01 -12.48
C ASN A 307 -0.17 -22.41 -13.16
N ARG A 308 -0.07 -21.93 -14.39
CA ARG A 308 -1.15 -21.24 -15.15
C ARG A 308 -1.77 -20.09 -14.39
N LEU A 309 -0.97 -19.37 -13.62
CA LEU A 309 -1.41 -18.23 -12.83
C LEU A 309 -1.19 -16.94 -13.60
N HIS A 310 -2.10 -16.00 -13.42
CA HIS A 310 -1.96 -14.67 -14.01
C HIS A 310 -1.02 -13.83 -13.16
N GLY A 311 -0.06 -13.19 -13.80
CA GLY A 311 0.88 -12.27 -13.17
C GLY A 311 2.32 -12.76 -13.30
N LYS A 312 3.16 -11.93 -13.93
CA LYS A 312 4.58 -12.22 -14.17
C LYS A 312 5.47 -11.04 -13.83
N THR A 313 4.85 -9.91 -13.56
CA THR A 313 5.56 -8.64 -13.32
C THR A 313 4.90 -7.86 -12.20
N THR A 314 5.67 -7.00 -11.53
CA THR A 314 5.21 -6.06 -10.51
C THR A 314 4.64 -4.77 -11.11
N SER A 315 4.13 -4.81 -12.34
CA SER A 315 3.70 -3.62 -13.08
C SER A 315 2.55 -2.84 -12.42
N ARG A 316 1.76 -3.50 -11.58
CA ARG A 316 0.65 -2.86 -10.88
C ARG A 316 1.12 -2.11 -9.64
N VAL A 317 2.03 -2.69 -8.86
CA VAL A 317 2.61 -1.99 -7.71
C VAL A 317 3.46 -0.81 -8.16
N GLU A 318 4.12 -0.90 -9.31
CA GLU A 318 4.83 0.22 -9.94
C GLU A 318 3.90 1.40 -10.28
N ARG A 319 2.67 1.13 -10.72
CA ARG A 319 1.64 2.17 -10.90
C ARG A 319 1.23 2.82 -9.57
N VAL A 320 1.17 2.02 -8.50
CA VAL A 320 0.92 2.55 -7.16
C VAL A 320 2.03 3.51 -6.76
N PHE A 321 3.30 3.17 -7.02
CA PHE A 321 4.41 4.08 -6.73
C PHE A 321 4.32 5.38 -7.53
N LYS A 322 3.90 5.35 -8.80
CA LYS A 322 3.64 6.60 -9.55
C LYS A 322 2.60 7.47 -8.84
N THR A 323 1.50 6.86 -8.38
CA THR A 323 0.46 7.58 -7.62
C THR A 323 1.02 8.17 -6.33
N VAL A 324 1.85 7.45 -5.60
CA VAL A 324 2.50 7.93 -4.37
C VAL A 324 3.48 9.06 -4.66
N ASN A 325 4.35 8.88 -5.66
CA ASN A 325 5.43 9.81 -5.99
C ASN A 325 4.93 11.20 -6.38
N MET A 326 3.73 11.32 -6.94
CA MET A 326 3.09 12.62 -7.20
C MET A 326 2.90 13.47 -5.93
N ARG A 327 2.92 12.86 -4.74
CA ARG A 327 2.78 13.57 -3.47
C ARG A 327 4.03 13.53 -2.61
N ILE A 328 4.71 12.38 -2.56
CA ILE A 328 5.86 12.16 -1.68
C ILE A 328 7.07 12.97 -2.14
N ASN A 329 7.29 13.11 -3.43
CA ASN A 329 8.45 13.83 -3.99
C ASN A 329 8.39 15.35 -3.79
N VAL A 330 7.26 15.92 -3.38
CA VAL A 330 7.09 17.37 -3.16
C VAL A 330 7.37 17.81 -1.72
N GLY A 331 7.82 16.95 -0.84
CA GLY A 331 8.01 17.30 0.56
C GLY A 331 9.16 16.58 1.24
N LYS A 332 9.51 17.10 2.41
CA LYS A 332 10.39 16.43 3.34
C LYS A 332 9.51 15.81 4.44
N TRP A 333 9.69 14.53 4.71
CA TRP A 333 8.78 13.75 5.53
C TRP A 333 9.45 13.23 6.80
N SER A 334 8.71 13.21 7.92
CA SER A 334 8.97 12.24 8.97
C SER A 334 8.46 10.87 8.53
N THR A 335 8.98 9.79 9.09
CA THR A 335 8.54 8.42 8.76
C THR A 335 7.02 8.27 8.94
N ALA A 336 6.47 8.72 10.07
CA ALA A 336 5.03 8.67 10.33
C ALA A 336 4.24 9.58 9.35
N GLY A 337 4.71 10.80 9.09
CA GLY A 337 4.04 11.73 8.18
C GLY A 337 3.99 11.22 6.74
N GLY A 338 5.09 10.64 6.24
CA GLY A 338 5.17 10.03 4.92
C GLY A 338 4.26 8.80 4.81
N LEU A 339 4.24 7.95 5.83
CA LEU A 339 3.36 6.78 5.89
C LEU A 339 1.88 7.19 5.89
N ASN A 340 1.50 8.14 6.75
CA ASN A 340 0.10 8.53 6.91
C ASN A 340 -0.47 9.21 5.67
N VAL A 341 0.28 10.12 5.03
CA VAL A 341 -0.18 10.73 3.78
C VAL A 341 -0.32 9.68 2.66
N THR A 342 0.58 8.71 2.63
CA THR A 342 0.53 7.60 1.66
C THR A 342 -0.68 6.72 1.90
N LYS A 343 -0.98 6.35 3.15
CA LYS A 343 -2.16 5.56 3.50
C LYS A 343 -3.45 6.21 3.01
N VAL A 344 -3.69 7.48 3.33
CA VAL A 344 -4.91 8.20 2.91
C VAL A 344 -5.02 8.24 1.39
N ARG A 345 -3.92 8.57 0.71
CA ARG A 345 -3.88 8.61 -0.76
C ARG A 345 -4.19 7.27 -1.40
N LEU A 346 -3.56 6.19 -0.92
CA LEU A 346 -3.76 4.85 -1.48
C LEU A 346 -5.14 4.28 -1.17
N ALA A 347 -5.70 4.55 0.00
CA ALA A 347 -7.06 4.17 0.34
C ALA A 347 -8.07 4.80 -0.65
N TYR A 348 -7.91 6.08 -0.97
CA TYR A 348 -8.74 6.79 -1.94
C TYR A 348 -8.65 6.19 -3.35
N TYR A 349 -7.42 6.01 -3.88
CA TYR A 349 -7.25 5.56 -5.26
C TYR A 349 -7.57 4.08 -5.49
N TYR A 350 -7.38 3.21 -4.48
CA TYR A 350 -7.38 1.76 -4.67
C TYR A 350 -8.34 0.98 -3.78
N ASN A 351 -8.75 1.53 -2.63
CA ASN A 351 -9.56 0.80 -1.64
C ASN A 351 -10.98 1.35 -1.47
N GLY A 352 -11.40 2.29 -2.31
CA GLY A 352 -12.76 2.86 -2.25
C GLY A 352 -13.01 3.71 -1.01
N PHE A 353 -11.98 4.39 -0.51
CA PHE A 353 -12.15 5.33 0.59
C PHE A 353 -12.85 6.59 0.07
N ASP A 354 -14.11 6.76 0.49
CA ASP A 354 -14.88 7.99 0.31
C ASP A 354 -14.77 8.86 1.57
N ALA A 355 -14.35 10.12 1.38
CA ALA A 355 -14.17 11.09 2.45
C ALA A 355 -15.39 12.00 2.59
#